data_c09d14c8b0e61f7944f7e6debd15003a
#
_entry.id   c09d14c8b0e61f7944f7e6debd15003a
#
_cell.length_a   1.000
_cell.length_b   1.000
_cell.length_c   1.000
_cell.angle_alpha   90.00
_cell.angle_beta   90.00
_cell.angle_gamma   90.00
#
_symmetry.space_group_name_H-M   'P 1'
#
loop_
_entity.id
_entity.type
_entity.pdbx_description
1 polymer ?
#
loop_
_entity_poly.entity_id
_entity_poly.type
_entity_poly.pdbx_seq_one_letter_code
_entity_poly.pdbx_strand_id
1 'polypeptide(L)'
;DINNIYGLFGIGFIPHNLIIGGDGELLYSDSGYNQAAIIATINQALEDLPSDLDEDGFDFDEDNCPETYNPAQSDIDGDGNGDACDICDNANVFIVGNVNGDIDENNNPIVDFFDVVSLLDHLQTDESNETPIAECRQQAANINYDNNVNIIDVVNLVNMILFDNTPTAFNSNEDDGRVSIIQTQSNDQIILESSSEIGGFQINISALNDIDRFLDDIILPRGWSMTYSSNNNNYKLFAYDATGNNSINSIDLMMPVNSILDVNNIVMASKDGYQI
;
A
#
# COMPACT_ATOMS: atom_id res chain seq x y z
N ASP A 1 5.42 27.40 -24.80
CA ASP A 1 5.18 28.82 -24.51
C ASP A 1 3.67 29.09 -24.56
N ILE A 2 3.05 29.41 -23.43
CA ILE A 2 1.59 29.65 -23.28
C ILE A 2 1.07 30.68 -24.28
N ASN A 3 1.88 31.69 -24.60
CA ASN A 3 1.52 32.72 -25.57
C ASN A 3 1.41 32.20 -27.01
N ASN A 4 2.09 31.08 -27.32
CA ASN A 4 2.04 30.51 -28.67
C ASN A 4 0.77 29.65 -28.85
N ILE A 5 0.31 28.95 -27.82
CA ILE A 5 -0.94 28.17 -27.84
C ILE A 5 -2.15 29.09 -28.02
N TYR A 6 -2.21 30.19 -27.25
CA TYR A 6 -3.29 31.17 -27.39
C TYR A 6 -3.30 31.82 -28.80
N GLY A 7 -2.12 32.06 -29.37
CA GLY A 7 -2.00 32.60 -30.73
C GLY A 7 -2.50 31.65 -31.82
N LEU A 8 -2.50 30.35 -31.58
CA LEU A 8 -3.00 29.33 -32.50
C LEU A 8 -4.54 29.19 -32.47
N PHE A 9 -5.14 29.28 -31.31
CA PHE A 9 -6.55 28.95 -31.09
C PHE A 9 -7.39 30.12 -30.54
N GLY A 10 -6.76 31.13 -29.98
CA GLY A 10 -7.46 32.29 -29.40
C GLY A 10 -7.99 33.25 -30.44
N ILE A 11 -9.23 33.66 -30.30
CA ILE A 11 -9.91 34.63 -31.16
C ILE A 11 -10.00 36.04 -30.57
N GLY A 12 -9.17 36.32 -29.56
CA GLY A 12 -9.10 37.64 -28.91
C GLY A 12 -10.04 37.88 -27.74
N PHE A 13 -10.81 36.89 -27.31
CA PHE A 13 -11.75 36.98 -26.19
C PHE A 13 -11.42 35.91 -25.13
N ILE A 14 -11.66 36.23 -23.86
CA ILE A 14 -11.47 35.31 -22.71
C ILE A 14 -12.79 35.27 -21.91
N PRO A 15 -13.28 34.10 -21.50
CA PRO A 15 -12.72 32.76 -21.70
C PRO A 15 -12.90 32.26 -23.14
N HIS A 16 -11.92 31.48 -23.63
CA HIS A 16 -12.01 30.76 -24.90
C HIS A 16 -11.83 29.27 -24.59
N ASN A 17 -12.83 28.46 -24.95
CA ASN A 17 -12.87 27.04 -24.61
C ASN A 17 -12.60 26.22 -25.88
N LEU A 18 -11.78 25.19 -25.76
CA LEU A 18 -11.43 24.27 -26.83
C LEU A 18 -11.67 22.83 -26.34
N ILE A 19 -12.14 21.97 -27.22
CA ILE A 19 -12.15 20.51 -27.04
C ILE A 19 -11.37 19.95 -28.21
N ILE A 20 -10.37 19.13 -27.88
CA ILE A 20 -9.51 18.44 -28.86
C ILE A 20 -9.76 16.95 -28.67
N GLY A 21 -10.07 16.24 -29.76
CA GLY A 21 -10.23 14.79 -29.77
C GLY A 21 -8.90 14.06 -29.53
N GLY A 22 -8.96 12.75 -29.27
CA GLY A 22 -7.80 11.91 -29.05
C GLY A 22 -6.85 11.83 -30.24
N ASP A 23 -7.36 12.03 -31.45
CA ASP A 23 -6.63 12.13 -32.73
C ASP A 23 -5.98 13.51 -32.97
N GLY A 24 -6.22 14.48 -32.08
CA GLY A 24 -5.76 15.86 -32.20
C GLY A 24 -6.68 16.78 -33.01
N GLU A 25 -7.85 16.30 -33.47
CA GLU A 25 -8.83 17.13 -34.17
C GLU A 25 -9.51 18.11 -33.20
N LEU A 26 -9.76 19.33 -33.70
CA LEU A 26 -10.47 20.37 -32.96
C LEU A 26 -11.99 20.14 -33.06
N LEU A 27 -12.59 19.59 -32.03
CA LEU A 27 -14.02 19.26 -31.97
C LEU A 27 -14.90 20.46 -31.61
N TYR A 28 -14.38 21.39 -30.79
CA TYR A 28 -15.11 22.59 -30.35
C TYR A 28 -14.17 23.74 -30.10
N SER A 29 -14.62 24.94 -30.50
CA SER A 29 -13.92 26.18 -30.23
C SER A 29 -14.93 27.33 -30.13
N ASP A 30 -15.05 27.98 -28.99
CA ASP A 30 -15.94 29.14 -28.80
C ASP A 30 -15.44 30.08 -27.74
N SER A 31 -15.84 31.35 -27.83
CA SER A 31 -15.59 32.36 -26.80
C SER A 31 -16.75 32.44 -25.80
N GLY A 32 -16.43 32.54 -24.52
CA GLY A 32 -17.40 32.44 -23.42
C GLY A 32 -17.65 31.01 -22.98
N TYR A 33 -18.38 30.84 -21.88
CA TYR A 33 -18.65 29.51 -21.30
C TYR A 33 -20.03 29.02 -21.69
N ASN A 34 -20.07 28.08 -22.62
CA ASN A 34 -21.29 27.39 -23.03
C ASN A 34 -21.26 25.92 -22.57
N GLN A 35 -21.65 25.68 -21.32
CA GLN A 35 -21.64 24.36 -20.71
C GLN A 35 -22.41 23.30 -21.53
N ALA A 36 -23.58 23.67 -22.06
CA ALA A 36 -24.41 22.73 -22.78
C ALA A 36 -23.75 22.26 -24.08
N ALA A 37 -23.12 23.18 -24.83
CA ALA A 37 -22.42 22.82 -26.08
C ALA A 37 -21.14 22.01 -25.75
N ILE A 38 -20.41 22.35 -24.70
CA ILE A 38 -19.22 21.61 -24.26
C ILE A 38 -19.59 20.16 -23.91
N ILE A 39 -20.61 19.96 -23.06
CA ILE A 39 -21.09 18.63 -22.67
C ILE A 39 -21.60 17.85 -23.88
N ALA A 40 -22.36 18.48 -24.77
CA ALA A 40 -22.87 17.82 -25.96
C ALA A 40 -21.74 17.35 -26.91
N THR A 41 -20.69 18.17 -27.08
CA THR A 41 -19.53 17.79 -27.89
C THR A 41 -18.76 16.65 -27.27
N ILE A 42 -18.55 16.67 -25.94
CA ILE A 42 -17.87 15.59 -25.22
C ILE A 42 -18.67 14.28 -25.34
N ASN A 43 -19.98 14.32 -25.08
CA ASN A 43 -20.81 13.12 -25.17
C ASN A 43 -20.81 12.55 -26.60
N GLN A 44 -20.89 13.40 -27.63
CA GLN A 44 -20.82 12.95 -29.00
C GLN A 44 -19.48 12.29 -29.34
N ALA A 45 -18.37 12.87 -28.87
CA ALA A 45 -17.05 12.30 -29.06
C ALA A 45 -16.86 10.95 -28.36
N LEU A 46 -17.51 10.77 -27.20
CA LEU A 46 -17.51 9.49 -26.47
C LEU A 46 -18.40 8.43 -27.15
N GLU A 47 -19.55 8.84 -27.72
CA GLU A 47 -20.43 7.94 -28.52
C GLU A 47 -19.79 7.48 -29.82
N ASP A 48 -18.88 8.28 -30.39
CA ASP A 48 -18.19 7.97 -31.65
C ASP A 48 -16.93 7.10 -31.43
N LEU A 49 -16.54 6.80 -30.17
CA LEU A 49 -15.45 5.87 -29.91
C LEU A 49 -15.88 4.43 -30.25
N PRO A 50 -15.00 3.62 -30.86
CA PRO A 50 -15.26 2.19 -31.01
C PRO A 50 -15.45 1.54 -29.64
N SER A 51 -16.41 0.64 -29.52
CA SER A 51 -16.64 -0.11 -28.28
C SER A 51 -15.49 -1.06 -27.96
N ASP A 52 -14.85 -1.59 -28.99
CA ASP A 52 -13.62 -2.41 -28.93
C ASP A 52 -12.49 -1.57 -29.53
N LEU A 53 -11.58 -1.10 -28.67
CA LEU A 53 -10.60 -0.08 -29.02
C LEU A 53 -9.36 -0.67 -29.70
N ASP A 54 -8.97 -1.89 -29.34
CA ASP A 54 -7.78 -2.58 -29.86
C ASP A 54 -8.11 -3.76 -30.80
N GLU A 55 -9.42 -3.97 -31.07
CA GLU A 55 -9.95 -4.98 -31.98
C GLU A 55 -9.67 -6.43 -31.57
N ASP A 56 -9.64 -6.71 -30.24
CA ASP A 56 -9.38 -8.04 -29.72
C ASP A 56 -10.65 -8.88 -29.52
N GLY A 57 -11.82 -8.25 -29.58
CA GLY A 57 -13.14 -8.89 -29.51
C GLY A 57 -13.87 -8.64 -28.19
N PHE A 58 -13.33 -7.80 -27.29
CA PHE A 58 -13.97 -7.37 -26.06
C PHE A 58 -14.27 -5.87 -26.10
N ASP A 59 -15.43 -5.48 -25.61
CA ASP A 59 -15.79 -4.07 -25.48
C ASP A 59 -15.02 -3.45 -24.27
N PHE A 60 -14.75 -2.15 -24.33
CA PHE A 60 -13.94 -1.40 -23.35
C PHE A 60 -14.28 -1.67 -21.88
N ASP A 61 -15.57 -1.88 -21.55
CA ASP A 61 -16.07 -2.12 -20.19
C ASP A 61 -16.01 -3.60 -19.78
N GLU A 62 -15.70 -4.51 -20.70
CA GLU A 62 -15.50 -5.94 -20.46
C GLU A 62 -14.04 -6.37 -20.66
N ASP A 63 -13.20 -5.49 -21.21
CA ASP A 63 -11.81 -5.73 -21.55
C ASP A 63 -10.88 -5.37 -20.40
N ASN A 64 -10.04 -6.32 -19.98
CA ASN A 64 -9.05 -6.11 -18.95
C ASN A 64 -7.76 -5.42 -19.40
N CYS A 65 -7.60 -5.19 -20.73
CA CYS A 65 -6.54 -4.38 -21.34
C CYS A 65 -7.03 -3.53 -22.50
N PRO A 66 -7.91 -2.53 -22.33
CA PRO A 66 -8.68 -1.87 -23.38
C PRO A 66 -7.91 -1.19 -24.52
N GLU A 67 -6.60 -1.07 -24.42
CA GLU A 67 -5.71 -0.47 -25.45
C GLU A 67 -4.64 -1.45 -25.93
N THR A 68 -4.68 -2.73 -25.48
CA THR A 68 -3.65 -3.71 -25.78
C THR A 68 -4.27 -5.04 -26.19
N TYR A 69 -4.20 -5.39 -27.48
CA TYR A 69 -4.76 -6.61 -28.05
C TYR A 69 -4.43 -7.86 -27.24
N ASN A 70 -5.42 -8.43 -26.55
CA ASN A 70 -5.26 -9.61 -25.69
C ASN A 70 -6.50 -10.52 -25.65
N PRO A 71 -6.91 -11.11 -26.78
CA PRO A 71 -8.16 -11.85 -26.92
C PRO A 71 -8.29 -13.08 -26.00
N ALA A 72 -7.27 -13.42 -25.24
CA ALA A 72 -7.30 -14.46 -24.20
C ALA A 72 -7.82 -13.92 -22.87
N GLN A 73 -7.83 -12.60 -22.66
CA GLN A 73 -8.23 -11.92 -21.41
C GLN A 73 -7.60 -12.55 -20.17
N SER A 74 -6.31 -12.95 -20.31
CA SER A 74 -5.55 -13.56 -19.21
C SER A 74 -5.28 -12.53 -18.13
N ASP A 75 -5.51 -12.89 -16.88
CA ASP A 75 -5.32 -12.09 -15.68
C ASP A 75 -4.96 -13.09 -14.56
N ILE A 76 -3.65 -13.27 -14.32
CA ILE A 76 -3.14 -14.37 -13.48
C ILE A 76 -3.32 -14.07 -12.00
N ASP A 77 -3.17 -12.80 -11.60
CA ASP A 77 -3.31 -12.42 -10.18
C ASP A 77 -4.75 -12.02 -9.81
N GLY A 78 -5.62 -11.81 -10.82
CA GLY A 78 -7.04 -11.56 -10.63
C GLY A 78 -7.34 -10.14 -10.12
N ASP A 79 -6.47 -9.17 -10.39
CA ASP A 79 -6.64 -7.79 -9.96
C ASP A 79 -7.54 -6.95 -10.90
N GLY A 80 -7.87 -7.50 -12.08
CA GLY A 80 -8.72 -6.87 -13.09
C GLY A 80 -7.96 -6.18 -14.21
N ASN A 81 -6.63 -6.11 -14.14
CA ASN A 81 -5.77 -5.71 -15.24
C ASN A 81 -5.27 -6.97 -15.94
N GLY A 82 -5.30 -7.03 -17.26
CA GLY A 82 -4.85 -8.22 -17.97
C GLY A 82 -3.32 -8.30 -18.08
N ASP A 83 -2.79 -9.54 -18.09
CA ASP A 83 -1.35 -9.85 -18.22
C ASP A 83 -0.65 -9.06 -19.35
N ALA A 84 -1.37 -8.69 -20.38
CA ALA A 84 -0.81 -8.02 -21.55
C ALA A 84 -0.48 -6.54 -21.32
N CYS A 85 -1.19 -5.90 -20.41
CA CYS A 85 -1.03 -4.47 -20.09
C CYS A 85 -0.58 -4.25 -18.65
N ASP A 86 -0.65 -5.24 -17.78
CA ASP A 86 -0.15 -5.17 -16.43
C ASP A 86 1.37 -5.40 -16.38
N ILE A 87 2.08 -4.35 -15.98
CA ILE A 87 3.54 -4.38 -15.82
C ILE A 87 3.94 -5.34 -14.69
N CYS A 88 3.06 -5.51 -13.71
CA CYS A 88 3.34 -6.34 -12.55
C CYS A 88 3.23 -7.82 -12.85
N ASP A 89 2.40 -8.19 -13.79
CA ASP A 89 2.13 -9.58 -14.17
C ASP A 89 3.04 -10.11 -15.28
N ASN A 90 3.74 -9.23 -15.98
CA ASN A 90 4.59 -9.56 -17.11
C ASN A 90 5.69 -10.59 -16.85
N ALA A 91 5.97 -10.90 -15.58
CA ALA A 91 6.96 -11.91 -15.21
C ALA A 91 6.40 -12.96 -14.22
N ASN A 92 5.14 -12.87 -13.83
CA ASN A 92 4.55 -13.69 -12.73
C ASN A 92 5.43 -13.73 -11.48
N VAL A 93 6.15 -12.65 -11.24
CA VAL A 93 7.20 -12.59 -10.22
C VAL A 93 6.63 -11.99 -8.93
N PHE A 94 5.89 -10.89 -9.06
CA PHE A 94 5.35 -10.17 -7.91
C PHE A 94 3.94 -10.63 -7.53
N ILE A 95 3.77 -11.93 -7.37
CA ILE A 95 2.54 -12.47 -6.78
C ILE A 95 2.42 -12.00 -5.32
N VAL A 96 1.22 -12.02 -4.77
CA VAL A 96 0.99 -11.69 -3.36
C VAL A 96 1.91 -12.50 -2.46
N GLY A 97 2.71 -11.81 -1.67
CA GLY A 97 3.70 -12.37 -0.76
C GLY A 97 5.13 -12.38 -1.30
N ASN A 98 5.37 -12.38 -2.61
CA ASN A 98 6.72 -12.27 -3.17
C ASN A 98 7.14 -10.78 -3.29
N VAL A 99 7.48 -10.17 -2.17
CA VAL A 99 7.79 -8.73 -2.07
C VAL A 99 9.17 -8.40 -2.63
N ASN A 100 10.13 -9.32 -2.53
CA ASN A 100 11.48 -9.12 -3.02
C ASN A 100 11.64 -9.38 -4.52
N GLY A 101 10.68 -10.10 -5.13
CA GLY A 101 10.67 -10.44 -6.55
C GLY A 101 11.64 -11.54 -6.93
N ASP A 102 11.99 -12.45 -6.02
CA ASP A 102 12.86 -13.56 -6.34
C ASP A 102 12.10 -14.75 -6.96
N ILE A 103 12.82 -15.54 -7.73
CA ILE A 103 12.31 -16.69 -8.49
C ILE A 103 13.23 -17.90 -8.35
N ASP A 104 12.66 -19.09 -8.48
CA ASP A 104 13.40 -20.36 -8.53
C ASP A 104 14.07 -20.60 -9.91
N GLU A 105 14.76 -21.73 -10.03
CA GLU A 105 15.41 -22.15 -11.28
C GLU A 105 14.43 -22.40 -12.45
N ASN A 106 13.12 -22.52 -12.16
CA ASN A 106 12.06 -22.73 -13.15
C ASN A 106 11.26 -21.46 -13.44
N ASN A 107 11.71 -20.28 -12.94
CA ASN A 107 11.03 -19.00 -12.99
C ASN A 107 9.73 -18.94 -12.19
N ASN A 108 9.54 -19.77 -11.17
CA ASN A 108 8.41 -19.62 -10.26
C ASN A 108 8.77 -18.62 -9.14
N PRO A 109 7.84 -17.73 -8.74
CA PRO A 109 8.07 -16.84 -7.62
C PRO A 109 8.24 -17.63 -6.31
N ILE A 110 9.15 -17.14 -5.47
CA ILE A 110 9.41 -17.72 -4.16
C ILE A 110 8.76 -16.82 -3.11
N VAL A 111 8.00 -17.39 -2.19
CA VAL A 111 7.46 -16.67 -1.03
C VAL A 111 8.08 -17.28 0.22
N ASP A 112 8.99 -16.53 0.86
CA ASP A 112 9.71 -16.98 2.03
C ASP A 112 10.02 -15.85 3.03
N PHE A 113 10.85 -16.14 4.05
CA PHE A 113 11.20 -15.14 5.06
C PHE A 113 12.02 -13.95 4.54
N PHE A 114 12.62 -14.04 3.36
CA PHE A 114 13.28 -12.87 2.76
C PHE A 114 12.27 -11.83 2.29
N ASP A 115 11.03 -12.24 1.97
CA ASP A 115 9.94 -11.31 1.68
C ASP A 115 9.49 -10.56 2.94
N VAL A 116 9.45 -11.24 4.08
CA VAL A 116 9.17 -10.57 5.38
C VAL A 116 10.24 -9.52 5.67
N VAL A 117 11.50 -9.82 5.41
CA VAL A 117 12.60 -8.85 5.59
C VAL A 117 12.44 -7.67 4.63
N SER A 118 12.13 -7.94 3.36
CA SER A 118 11.91 -6.89 2.35
C SER A 118 10.71 -6.00 2.67
N LEU A 119 9.63 -6.60 3.16
CA LEU A 119 8.45 -5.85 3.61
C LEU A 119 8.77 -4.96 4.82
N LEU A 120 9.49 -5.48 5.80
CA LEU A 120 9.91 -4.70 6.97
C LEU A 120 10.87 -3.57 6.61
N ASP A 121 11.80 -3.79 5.69
CA ASP A 121 12.71 -2.76 5.18
C ASP A 121 11.93 -1.62 4.51
N HIS A 122 10.91 -1.98 3.70
CA HIS A 122 10.00 -1.00 3.13
C HIS A 122 9.27 -0.18 4.19
N LEU A 123 8.70 -0.82 5.20
CA LEU A 123 7.94 -0.14 6.25
C LEU A 123 8.81 0.78 7.13
N GLN A 124 10.11 0.52 7.19
CA GLN A 124 11.07 1.32 7.96
C GLN A 124 11.56 2.56 7.21
N THR A 125 11.53 2.54 5.87
CA THR A 125 12.02 3.68 5.06
C THR A 125 11.15 4.91 5.30
N ASP A 126 11.80 6.08 5.42
CA ASP A 126 11.10 7.35 5.62
C ASP A 126 10.59 7.84 4.24
N GLU A 127 9.32 8.21 4.15
CA GLU A 127 8.68 8.68 2.89
C GLU A 127 9.46 9.79 2.17
N SER A 128 10.36 10.49 2.88
CA SER A 128 11.20 11.56 2.30
C SER A 128 12.39 11.06 1.48
N ASN A 129 12.76 9.78 1.57
CA ASN A 129 13.90 9.18 0.89
C ASN A 129 13.52 8.01 -0.05
N GLU A 130 12.25 7.82 -0.30
CA GLU A 130 11.77 6.69 -1.09
C GLU A 130 12.26 6.74 -2.54
N THR A 131 13.01 5.68 -2.91
CA THR A 131 12.68 5.04 -4.18
C THR A 131 11.35 4.33 -3.92
N PRO A 132 10.23 4.74 -4.53
CA PRO A 132 8.97 4.03 -4.33
C PRO A 132 9.22 2.54 -4.63
N ILE A 133 8.73 1.65 -3.79
CA ILE A 133 8.58 0.25 -4.19
C ILE A 133 7.93 0.32 -5.57
N ALA A 134 8.51 -0.35 -6.54
CA ALA A 134 7.86 -0.51 -7.83
C ALA A 134 6.41 -0.93 -7.55
N GLU A 135 5.45 -0.38 -8.27
CA GLU A 135 4.01 -0.61 -8.08
C GLU A 135 3.69 -2.09 -7.84
N CYS A 136 4.35 -2.97 -8.57
CA CYS A 136 4.30 -4.42 -8.40
C CYS A 136 4.68 -4.91 -6.99
N ARG A 137 5.72 -4.36 -6.39
CA ARG A 137 6.11 -4.71 -5.00
C ARG A 137 5.08 -4.25 -4.00
N GLN A 138 4.43 -3.13 -4.25
CA GLN A 138 3.37 -2.63 -3.38
C GLN A 138 2.14 -3.55 -3.43
N GLN A 139 1.77 -4.05 -4.60
CA GLN A 139 0.71 -5.05 -4.77
C GLN A 139 1.09 -6.35 -4.06
N ALA A 140 2.30 -6.87 -4.29
CA ALA A 140 2.80 -8.07 -3.61
C ALA A 140 2.87 -7.93 -2.09
N ALA A 141 3.10 -6.72 -1.58
CA ALA A 141 3.20 -6.41 -0.15
C ALA A 141 1.84 -6.21 0.54
N ASN A 142 0.78 -5.92 -0.20
CA ASN A 142 -0.59 -5.75 0.33
C ASN A 142 -1.28 -7.12 0.46
N ILE A 143 -0.85 -7.89 1.47
CA ILE A 143 -1.23 -9.29 1.65
C ILE A 143 -2.72 -9.45 1.98
N ASN A 144 -3.30 -8.50 2.69
CA ASN A 144 -4.70 -8.53 3.13
C ASN A 144 -5.67 -7.79 2.19
N TYR A 145 -5.19 -7.22 1.09
CA TYR A 145 -5.96 -6.47 0.08
C TYR A 145 -6.72 -5.24 0.62
N ASP A 146 -6.21 -4.56 1.67
CA ASP A 146 -6.85 -3.37 2.25
C ASP A 146 -6.30 -2.04 1.69
N ASN A 147 -5.39 -2.08 0.72
CA ASN A 147 -4.67 -0.96 0.12
C ASN A 147 -3.71 -0.21 1.06
N ASN A 148 -3.43 -0.75 2.25
CA ASN A 148 -2.48 -0.18 3.19
C ASN A 148 -1.40 -1.20 3.52
N VAL A 149 -0.17 -0.93 3.16
CA VAL A 149 0.94 -1.80 3.55
C VAL A 149 1.42 -1.42 4.95
N ASN A 150 1.29 -2.34 5.92
CA ASN A 150 1.60 -2.11 7.33
C ASN A 150 1.92 -3.43 8.08
N ILE A 151 1.96 -3.39 9.42
CA ILE A 151 2.28 -4.58 10.23
C ILE A 151 1.28 -5.73 10.10
N ILE A 152 0.04 -5.44 9.67
CA ILE A 152 -0.98 -6.48 9.45
C ILE A 152 -0.54 -7.39 8.30
N ASP A 153 0.04 -6.81 7.23
CA ASP A 153 0.58 -7.56 6.10
C ASP A 153 1.76 -8.43 6.52
N VAL A 154 2.64 -7.92 7.40
CA VAL A 154 3.75 -8.72 7.95
C VAL A 154 3.23 -9.96 8.68
N VAL A 155 2.20 -9.82 9.53
CA VAL A 155 1.60 -10.96 10.26
C VAL A 155 0.93 -11.93 9.29
N ASN A 156 0.21 -11.43 8.28
CA ASN A 156 -0.41 -12.26 7.25
C ASN A 156 0.64 -13.01 6.43
N LEU A 157 1.73 -12.36 6.02
CA LEU A 157 2.82 -12.99 5.27
C LEU A 157 3.51 -14.09 6.10
N VAL A 158 3.79 -13.84 7.39
CA VAL A 158 4.32 -14.87 8.28
C VAL A 158 3.37 -16.06 8.39
N ASN A 159 2.07 -15.83 8.54
CA ASN A 159 1.06 -16.88 8.59
C ASN A 159 0.97 -17.67 7.28
N MET A 160 1.07 -16.99 6.14
CA MET A 160 1.10 -17.60 4.82
C MET A 160 2.30 -18.54 4.66
N ILE A 161 3.49 -18.11 5.05
CA ILE A 161 4.73 -18.89 4.97
C ILE A 161 4.71 -20.09 5.92
N LEU A 162 4.24 -19.91 7.16
CA LEU A 162 4.32 -20.94 8.19
C LEU A 162 3.20 -21.99 8.13
N PHE A 163 2.01 -21.59 7.68
CA PHE A 163 0.80 -22.42 7.79
C PHE A 163 0.13 -22.69 6.45
N ASP A 164 0.71 -22.24 5.34
CA ASP A 164 0.12 -22.34 3.99
C ASP A 164 -1.31 -21.76 3.94
N ASN A 165 -1.53 -20.72 4.74
CA ASN A 165 -2.80 -20.02 4.80
C ASN A 165 -2.87 -19.00 3.66
N THR A 166 -3.81 -19.17 2.75
CA THR A 166 -4.12 -18.10 1.78
C THR A 166 -4.64 -16.88 2.54
N PRO A 167 -4.16 -15.68 2.23
CA PRO A 167 -4.65 -14.46 2.84
C PRO A 167 -6.17 -14.36 2.69
N THR A 168 -6.86 -14.07 3.77
CA THR A 168 -8.29 -13.78 3.70
C THR A 168 -8.45 -12.28 3.51
N ALA A 169 -9.25 -11.89 2.52
CA ALA A 169 -9.61 -10.49 2.30
C ALA A 169 -10.06 -9.82 3.60
N PHE A 170 -9.65 -8.57 3.76
CA PHE A 170 -9.92 -7.69 4.89
C PHE A 170 -11.29 -7.95 5.55
N ASN A 171 -11.27 -8.39 6.80
CA ASN A 171 -12.42 -8.37 7.70
C ASN A 171 -12.01 -7.56 8.94
N SER A 172 -12.57 -6.35 9.08
CA SER A 172 -12.47 -5.61 10.33
C SER A 172 -13.27 -6.34 11.41
N ASN A 173 -12.60 -7.10 12.25
CA ASN A 173 -13.21 -7.47 13.51
C ASN A 173 -13.09 -6.26 14.42
N GLU A 174 -14.23 -5.76 14.95
CA GLU A 174 -14.26 -4.72 15.96
C GLU A 174 -13.79 -5.30 17.31
N ASP A 175 -12.53 -5.66 17.41
CA ASP A 175 -11.92 -6.04 18.68
C ASP A 175 -11.25 -4.80 19.29
N ASP A 176 -11.51 -4.58 20.58
CA ASP A 176 -11.03 -3.42 21.32
C ASP A 176 -9.55 -3.55 21.68
N GLY A 177 -8.68 -3.09 20.78
CA GLY A 177 -7.30 -2.80 21.14
C GLY A 177 -7.22 -1.54 22.02
N ARG A 178 -6.41 -1.59 23.05
CA ARG A 178 -6.16 -0.45 23.94
C ARG A 178 -4.67 -0.15 24.02
N VAL A 179 -4.34 1.14 23.90
CA VAL A 179 -3.00 1.65 24.17
C VAL A 179 -3.05 2.57 25.38
N SER A 180 -2.14 2.35 26.31
CA SER A 180 -2.01 3.18 27.51
C SER A 180 -0.56 3.66 27.64
N ILE A 181 -0.39 4.97 27.84
CA ILE A 181 0.92 5.56 28.12
C ILE A 181 0.94 5.95 29.59
N ILE A 182 1.87 5.38 30.33
CA ILE A 182 2.03 5.66 31.76
C ILE A 182 3.41 6.28 32.00
N GLN A 183 3.43 7.51 32.48
CA GLN A 183 4.64 8.22 32.85
C GLN A 183 4.80 8.18 34.37
N THR A 184 5.90 7.64 34.84
CA THR A 184 6.20 7.54 36.26
C THR A 184 7.47 8.32 36.62
N GLN A 185 7.82 8.36 37.87
CA GLN A 185 9.10 8.97 38.32
C GLN A 185 10.35 8.13 37.98
N SER A 186 10.18 6.88 37.59
CA SER A 186 11.26 5.94 37.30
C SER A 186 11.39 5.55 35.86
N ASN A 187 10.27 5.55 35.08
CA ASN A 187 10.23 5.16 33.70
C ASN A 187 8.94 5.66 32.99
N ASP A 188 8.99 5.75 31.68
CA ASP A 188 7.83 5.84 30.83
C ASP A 188 7.46 4.42 30.35
N GLN A 189 6.19 4.16 30.12
CA GLN A 189 5.69 2.83 29.82
C GLN A 189 4.59 2.94 28.77
N ILE A 190 4.70 2.14 27.71
CA ILE A 190 3.65 1.98 26.69
C ILE A 190 3.09 0.57 26.87
N ILE A 191 1.80 0.48 27.16
CA ILE A 191 1.11 -0.79 27.33
C ILE A 191 0.12 -0.94 26.17
N LEU A 192 0.26 -2.03 25.42
CA LEU A 192 -0.69 -2.46 24.41
C LEU A 192 -1.47 -3.64 24.98
N GLU A 193 -2.78 -3.58 24.92
CA GLU A 193 -3.70 -4.62 25.42
C GLU A 193 -4.80 -4.87 24.40
N SER A 194 -5.24 -6.12 24.28
CA SER A 194 -6.38 -6.50 23.44
C SER A 194 -7.12 -7.68 24.04
N SER A 195 -8.43 -7.76 23.78
CA SER A 195 -9.24 -8.96 24.03
C SER A 195 -8.86 -10.10 23.11
N SER A 196 -8.45 -9.78 21.89
CA SER A 196 -7.88 -10.75 20.93
C SER A 196 -6.39 -10.95 21.15
N GLU A 197 -5.88 -12.10 20.73
CA GLU A 197 -4.45 -12.39 20.76
C GLU A 197 -3.71 -11.51 19.72
N ILE A 198 -2.76 -10.70 20.19
CA ILE A 198 -1.91 -9.82 19.39
C ILE A 198 -0.85 -10.67 18.71
N GLY A 199 -0.77 -10.59 17.38
CA GLY A 199 0.26 -11.20 16.54
C GLY A 199 1.35 -10.22 16.10
N GLY A 200 1.05 -8.91 16.12
CA GLY A 200 2.01 -7.86 15.77
C GLY A 200 1.53 -6.47 16.14
N PHE A 201 2.43 -5.52 16.15
CA PHE A 201 2.10 -4.10 16.33
C PHE A 201 3.11 -3.19 15.63
N GLN A 202 2.62 -2.04 15.23
CA GLN A 202 3.40 -0.91 14.71
C GLN A 202 3.07 0.32 15.55
N ILE A 203 4.08 1.07 15.98
CA ILE A 203 3.90 2.33 16.69
C ILE A 203 4.95 3.35 16.28
N ASN A 204 4.55 4.61 16.22
CA ASN A 204 5.47 5.72 16.08
C ASN A 204 5.62 6.44 17.42
N ILE A 205 6.86 6.67 17.83
CA ILE A 205 7.21 7.33 19.10
C ILE A 205 8.03 8.57 18.81
N SER A 206 7.57 9.73 19.29
CA SER A 206 8.40 10.93 19.35
C SER A 206 9.06 10.99 20.74
N ALA A 207 10.39 11.03 20.77
CA ALA A 207 11.16 11.00 22.02
C ALA A 207 11.87 12.34 22.29
N LEU A 208 12.11 12.66 23.56
CA LEU A 208 12.89 13.84 23.98
C LEU A 208 14.38 13.66 23.72
N ASN A 209 14.86 12.43 23.81
CA ASN A 209 16.26 12.06 23.68
C ASN A 209 16.37 10.78 22.87
N ASP A 210 17.60 10.44 22.50
CA ASP A 210 17.92 9.17 21.87
C ASP A 210 17.56 8.00 22.80
N ILE A 211 16.70 7.10 22.31
CA ILE A 211 16.24 5.91 23.03
C ILE A 211 16.71 4.59 22.38
N ASP A 212 17.60 4.62 21.39
CA ASP A 212 18.08 3.43 20.65
C ASP A 212 18.52 2.31 21.58
N ARG A 213 19.35 2.64 22.59
CA ARG A 213 19.86 1.64 23.56
C ARG A 213 18.76 0.94 24.36
N PHE A 214 17.65 1.65 24.60
CA PHE A 214 16.54 1.08 25.35
C PHE A 214 15.66 0.22 24.46
N LEU A 215 15.55 0.57 23.18
CA LEU A 215 14.84 -0.25 22.18
C LEU A 215 15.59 -1.58 21.97
N ASP A 216 16.91 -1.56 21.92
CA ASP A 216 17.74 -2.76 21.80
C ASP A 216 17.65 -3.69 23.03
N ASP A 217 17.34 -3.13 24.21
CA ASP A 217 17.22 -3.86 25.46
C ASP A 217 15.77 -4.34 25.76
N ILE A 218 14.79 -4.05 24.88
CA ILE A 218 13.41 -4.50 25.05
C ILE A 218 13.34 -6.03 25.03
N ILE A 219 12.76 -6.61 26.09
CA ILE A 219 12.53 -8.04 26.19
C ILE A 219 11.16 -8.37 25.59
N LEU A 220 11.17 -8.96 24.40
CA LEU A 220 9.98 -9.46 23.75
C LEU A 220 9.63 -10.88 24.21
N PRO A 221 8.37 -11.31 24.04
CA PRO A 221 7.98 -12.71 24.19
C PRO A 221 8.81 -13.63 23.32
N ARG A 222 8.92 -14.88 23.71
CA ARG A 222 9.69 -15.87 22.94
C ARG A 222 9.11 -16.02 21.54
N GLY A 223 9.95 -15.97 20.50
CA GLY A 223 9.53 -16.10 19.11
C GLY A 223 9.11 -14.79 18.45
N TRP A 224 9.08 -13.70 19.22
CA TRP A 224 8.85 -12.37 18.65
C TRP A 224 10.13 -11.77 18.09
N SER A 225 9.97 -11.02 17.04
CA SER A 225 11.00 -10.17 16.43
C SER A 225 10.57 -8.72 16.49
N MET A 226 11.53 -7.82 16.65
CA MET A 226 11.30 -6.37 16.59
C MET A 226 12.37 -5.72 15.72
N THR A 227 11.95 -4.73 14.99
CA THR A 227 12.84 -3.82 14.28
C THR A 227 12.33 -2.40 14.43
N TYR A 228 13.21 -1.43 14.25
CA TYR A 228 12.82 -0.02 14.27
C TYR A 228 13.69 0.81 13.36
N SER A 229 13.17 1.95 12.92
CA SER A 229 13.93 3.03 12.30
C SER A 229 13.83 4.30 13.13
N SER A 230 14.83 5.15 13.05
CA SER A 230 14.85 6.43 13.77
C SER A 230 15.26 7.59 12.88
N ASN A 231 14.57 8.72 13.03
CA ASN A 231 14.89 9.97 12.36
C ASN A 231 14.60 11.14 13.32
N ASN A 232 15.63 11.89 13.75
CA ASN A 232 15.51 13.07 14.60
C ASN A 232 14.65 12.81 15.87
N ASN A 233 14.92 11.74 16.60
CA ASN A 233 14.17 11.29 17.80
C ASN A 233 12.71 10.89 17.52
N ASN A 234 12.33 10.65 16.25
CA ASN A 234 11.12 9.97 15.90
C ASN A 234 11.46 8.52 15.55
N TYR A 235 10.76 7.59 16.14
CA TYR A 235 10.99 6.15 16.02
C TYR A 235 9.77 5.48 15.45
N LYS A 236 9.96 4.64 14.43
CA LYS A 236 8.94 3.70 13.96
C LYS A 236 9.34 2.31 14.46
N LEU A 237 8.51 1.69 15.30
CA LEU A 237 8.74 0.35 15.82
C LEU A 237 7.77 -0.63 15.16
N PHE A 238 8.30 -1.79 14.82
CA PHE A 238 7.54 -2.93 14.30
C PHE A 238 7.91 -4.16 15.12
N ALA A 239 6.92 -4.84 15.67
CA ALA A 239 7.13 -6.09 16.38
C ALA A 239 6.05 -7.11 16.00
N TYR A 240 6.42 -8.37 15.83
CA TYR A 240 5.53 -9.43 15.41
C TYR A 240 5.98 -10.79 15.91
N ASP A 241 5.05 -11.71 16.04
CA ASP A 241 5.32 -13.11 16.33
C ASP A 241 5.84 -13.82 15.06
N ALA A 242 7.17 -13.97 14.96
CA ALA A 242 7.80 -14.63 13.81
C ALA A 242 7.53 -16.16 13.75
N THR A 243 6.88 -16.72 14.76
CA THR A 243 6.55 -18.16 14.83
C THR A 243 5.06 -18.45 14.61
N GLY A 244 4.21 -17.41 14.65
CA GLY A 244 2.76 -17.54 14.57
C GLY A 244 2.07 -18.29 15.72
N ASN A 245 2.82 -18.65 16.77
CA ASN A 245 2.33 -19.50 17.86
C ASN A 245 2.53 -18.92 19.27
N ASN A 246 3.06 -17.71 19.37
CA ASN A 246 3.39 -17.06 20.66
C ASN A 246 2.70 -15.69 20.77
N SER A 247 1.49 -15.60 20.29
CA SER A 247 0.62 -14.43 20.45
C SER A 247 0.37 -14.10 21.93
N ILE A 248 0.08 -12.84 22.20
CA ILE A 248 -0.09 -12.30 23.55
C ILE A 248 -1.33 -11.41 23.60
N ASN A 249 -1.89 -11.20 24.78
CA ASN A 249 -2.99 -10.26 24.98
C ASN A 249 -2.53 -8.90 25.53
N SER A 250 -1.29 -8.81 26.00
CA SER A 250 -0.71 -7.56 26.49
C SER A 250 0.79 -7.56 26.31
N ILE A 251 1.35 -6.40 25.96
CA ILE A 251 2.78 -6.14 25.97
C ILE A 251 3.07 -4.80 26.65
N ASP A 252 4.17 -4.74 27.35
CA ASP A 252 4.63 -3.60 28.13
C ASP A 252 6.03 -3.20 27.65
N LEU A 253 6.11 -2.01 27.06
CA LEU A 253 7.35 -1.43 26.56
C LEU A 253 7.84 -0.38 27.55
N MET A 254 8.91 -0.71 28.27
CA MET A 254 9.52 0.20 29.25
C MET A 254 10.56 1.09 28.57
N MET A 255 10.43 2.39 28.79
CA MET A 255 11.29 3.45 28.24
C MET A 255 11.92 4.25 29.37
N PRO A 256 13.02 5.01 29.13
CA PRO A 256 13.58 5.91 30.11
C PRO A 256 12.57 6.93 30.62
N VAL A 257 12.73 7.39 31.84
CA VAL A 257 11.88 8.43 32.43
C VAL A 257 11.91 9.72 31.60
N ASN A 258 10.74 10.30 31.37
CA ASN A 258 10.56 11.50 30.55
C ASN A 258 11.17 11.39 29.14
N SER A 259 11.19 10.19 28.55
CA SER A 259 11.73 10.00 27.20
C SER A 259 10.64 10.16 26.13
N ILE A 260 9.39 9.86 26.41
CA ILE A 260 8.30 9.88 25.46
C ILE A 260 7.63 11.25 25.43
N LEU A 261 7.59 11.90 24.26
CA LEU A 261 6.81 13.11 24.00
C LEU A 261 5.40 12.77 23.51
N ASP A 262 5.33 11.84 22.58
CA ASP A 262 4.08 11.44 21.92
C ASP A 262 4.19 10.02 21.37
N VAL A 263 3.06 9.37 21.22
CA VAL A 263 2.90 8.07 20.54
C VAL A 263 1.73 8.17 19.58
N ASN A 264 1.98 7.85 18.32
CA ASN A 264 0.95 7.93 17.28
C ASN A 264 1.10 6.81 16.24
N ASN A 265 0.22 6.78 15.23
CA ASN A 265 0.21 5.76 14.18
C ASN A 265 0.30 4.34 14.73
N ILE A 266 -0.59 4.03 15.67
CA ILE A 266 -0.63 2.72 16.30
C ILE A 266 -1.50 1.82 15.44
N VAL A 267 -0.90 0.71 14.99
CA VAL A 267 -1.60 -0.37 14.32
C VAL A 267 -1.31 -1.65 15.08
N MET A 268 -2.33 -2.38 15.45
CA MET A 268 -2.18 -3.71 16.06
C MET A 268 -2.86 -4.75 15.16
N ALA A 269 -2.17 -5.86 14.97
CA ALA A 269 -2.65 -7.02 14.25
C ALA A 269 -2.95 -8.15 15.22
N SER A 270 -4.10 -8.81 15.06
CA SER A 270 -4.35 -10.08 15.73
C SER A 270 -3.39 -11.16 15.21
N LYS A 271 -3.28 -12.28 15.93
CA LYS A 271 -2.49 -13.44 15.45
C LYS A 271 -2.97 -13.98 14.11
N ASP A 272 -4.24 -13.79 13.79
CA ASP A 272 -4.87 -14.26 12.55
C ASP A 272 -4.78 -13.22 11.42
N GLY A 273 -4.07 -12.10 11.65
CA GLY A 273 -3.81 -11.07 10.64
C GLY A 273 -4.95 -10.07 10.43
N TYR A 274 -5.83 -9.86 11.43
CA TYR A 274 -6.86 -8.82 11.41
C TYR A 274 -6.41 -7.59 12.19
N GLN A 275 -6.90 -6.43 11.80
CA GLN A 275 -6.70 -5.22 12.60
C GLN A 275 -7.51 -5.27 13.90
N ILE A 276 -6.90 -4.90 15.03
CA ILE A 276 -7.50 -4.76 16.35
C ILE A 276 -7.34 -3.35 16.90
#